data_8547913fb9f4fad0cb00ff33cb527340
#
_entry.id   8547913fb9f4fad0cb00ff33cb527340
#
_cell.length_a   1.000
_cell.length_b   1.000
_cell.length_c   1.000
_cell.angle_alpha   90.00
_cell.angle_beta   90.00
_cell.angle_gamma   90.00
#
_symmetry.space_group_name_H-M   'P 1'
#
loop_
_entity.id
_entity.type
_entity.pdbx_description
1 polymer ?
#
loop_
_entity_poly.entity_id
_entity_poly.type
_entity_poly.pdbx_seq_one_letter_code
_entity_poly.pdbx_strand_id
1 'polypeptide(L)'
;MKIYITHYSKNKERKNQLEKRLSNAQCEWITKWDKEDLFVKWVKWYTNSDQYIGHISLILKHLWCMYDMIQNNIEECIILEDDVVFESDWLNKIKNFPKNNVKFLKLGSIFKHLEYVPNKIYQIGNPGGTEALWVSKEFAKVTLANLDFQQTIDIFYGGILTMLNHPILCIPICSQTSVYESSSTLSTNECKINWIDYLNNFKNYKKYNFKDLLENFKTFENNKKVFETKFENRFNYKLNLEDFNYLRNYY
;
A
#
# COMPACT_ATOMS: atom_id res chain seq x y z
N MET A 1 18.71 4.07 6.46
CA MET A 1 17.57 3.73 5.58
C MET A 1 16.67 2.79 6.36
N LYS A 2 15.41 3.15 6.53
CA LYS A 2 14.37 2.37 7.23
C LYS A 2 13.80 1.31 6.28
N ILE A 3 13.48 0.14 6.79
CA ILE A 3 12.84 -0.95 6.04
C ILE A 3 11.53 -1.30 6.73
N TYR A 4 10.42 -1.23 6.00
CA TYR A 4 9.11 -1.66 6.43
C TYR A 4 8.69 -2.91 5.68
N ILE A 5 7.94 -3.79 6.35
CA ILE A 5 7.36 -4.99 5.74
C ILE A 5 5.86 -4.95 5.94
N THR A 6 5.10 -4.85 4.85
CA THR A 6 3.65 -5.00 4.90
C THR A 6 3.29 -6.46 5.02
N HIS A 7 2.53 -6.82 6.06
CA HIS A 7 2.26 -8.22 6.38
C HIS A 7 0.81 -8.41 6.85
N TYR A 8 0.18 -9.48 6.38
CA TYR A 8 -1.08 -9.95 6.92
C TYR A 8 -0.83 -10.77 8.19
N SER A 9 -1.24 -10.25 9.35
CA SER A 9 -0.84 -10.76 10.67
C SER A 9 -1.16 -12.25 10.91
N LYS A 10 -2.15 -12.79 10.21
CA LYS A 10 -2.55 -14.19 10.32
C LYS A 10 -1.68 -15.15 9.50
N ASN A 11 -0.87 -14.65 8.56
CA ASN A 11 -0.01 -15.48 7.72
C ASN A 11 1.37 -15.69 8.36
N LYS A 12 1.41 -16.49 9.41
CA LYS A 12 2.63 -16.79 10.17
C LYS A 12 3.70 -17.49 9.32
N GLU A 13 3.29 -18.30 8.35
CA GLU A 13 4.21 -19.05 7.50
C GLU A 13 5.02 -18.09 6.61
N ARG A 14 4.39 -17.15 5.92
CA ARG A 14 5.09 -16.12 5.12
C ARG A 14 6.05 -15.30 5.98
N LYS A 15 5.61 -14.91 7.18
CA LYS A 15 6.47 -14.20 8.12
C LYS A 15 7.75 -14.98 8.41
N ASN A 16 7.62 -16.24 8.81
CA ASN A 16 8.75 -17.11 9.14
C ASN A 16 9.69 -17.34 7.94
N GLN A 17 9.13 -17.47 6.73
CA GLN A 17 9.91 -17.60 5.50
C GLN A 17 10.70 -16.33 5.19
N LEU A 18 10.05 -15.16 5.29
CA LEU A 18 10.70 -13.90 5.00
C LEU A 18 11.75 -13.54 6.06
N GLU A 19 11.52 -13.79 7.35
CA GLU A 19 12.51 -13.60 8.42
C GLU A 19 13.83 -14.35 8.13
N LYS A 20 13.74 -15.57 7.61
CA LYS A 20 14.93 -16.34 7.20
C LYS A 20 15.68 -15.69 6.02
N ARG A 21 14.95 -15.05 5.08
CA ARG A 21 15.54 -14.39 3.90
C ARG A 21 16.15 -13.02 4.23
N LEU A 22 15.58 -12.31 5.21
CA LEU A 22 16.05 -10.99 5.64
C LEU A 22 17.39 -11.04 6.36
N SER A 23 17.79 -12.20 6.85
CA SER A 23 19.03 -12.40 7.63
C SER A 23 19.07 -11.45 8.84
N ASN A 24 19.99 -10.48 8.86
CA ASN A 24 20.17 -9.53 9.97
C ASN A 24 19.64 -8.12 9.64
N ALA A 25 18.82 -7.95 8.60
CA ALA A 25 18.26 -6.66 8.27
C ALA A 25 17.26 -6.22 9.35
N GLN A 26 17.47 -5.05 9.93
CA GLN A 26 16.54 -4.48 10.91
C GLN A 26 15.30 -3.95 10.17
N CYS A 27 14.15 -4.60 10.36
CA CYS A 27 12.91 -4.28 9.67
C CYS A 27 11.78 -4.02 10.67
N GLU A 28 10.83 -3.18 10.28
CA GLU A 28 9.58 -2.95 11.00
C GLU A 28 8.42 -3.63 10.29
N TRP A 29 7.71 -4.51 11.01
CA TRP A 29 6.56 -5.24 10.49
C TRP A 29 5.28 -4.42 10.67
N ILE A 30 4.61 -4.12 9.56
CA ILE A 30 3.34 -3.42 9.55
C ILE A 30 2.21 -4.44 9.49
N THR A 31 1.66 -4.76 10.65
CA THR A 31 0.59 -5.76 10.84
C THR A 31 -0.76 -5.14 11.13
N LYS A 32 -0.83 -3.83 11.34
CA LYS A 32 -2.10 -3.11 11.51
C LYS A 32 -2.90 -3.05 10.21
N TRP A 33 -4.21 -2.87 10.35
CA TRP A 33 -5.13 -2.69 9.23
C TRP A 33 -5.23 -3.90 8.32
N ASP A 34 -5.35 -5.06 8.92
CA ASP A 34 -5.73 -6.26 8.20
C ASP A 34 -7.14 -6.12 7.61
N LYS A 35 -7.45 -6.91 6.59
CA LYS A 35 -8.73 -6.82 5.86
C LYS A 35 -9.98 -6.94 6.74
N GLU A 36 -9.85 -7.51 7.94
CA GLU A 36 -10.92 -7.63 8.93
C GLU A 36 -11.09 -6.39 9.80
N ASP A 37 -10.10 -5.48 9.83
CA ASP A 37 -10.10 -4.31 10.71
C ASP A 37 -11.21 -3.32 10.33
N LEU A 38 -11.80 -2.73 11.35
CA LEU A 38 -12.89 -1.76 11.18
C LEU A 38 -12.46 -0.57 10.32
N PHE A 39 -11.24 -0.07 10.51
CA PHE A 39 -10.72 1.04 9.71
C PHE A 39 -10.68 0.72 8.22
N VAL A 40 -10.24 -0.48 7.83
CA VAL A 40 -10.18 -0.91 6.43
C VAL A 40 -11.57 -0.96 5.81
N LYS A 41 -12.55 -1.52 6.54
CA LYS A 41 -13.94 -1.59 6.11
C LYS A 41 -14.56 -0.20 5.98
N TRP A 42 -14.28 0.68 6.95
CA TRP A 42 -14.74 2.05 6.94
C TRP A 42 -14.14 2.84 5.76
N VAL A 43 -12.84 2.72 5.48
CA VAL A 43 -12.21 3.38 4.32
C VAL A 43 -12.87 2.93 3.02
N LYS A 44 -13.07 1.62 2.83
CA LYS A 44 -13.77 1.11 1.64
C LYS A 44 -15.15 1.77 1.47
N TRP A 45 -15.92 1.82 2.53
CA TRP A 45 -17.24 2.45 2.53
C TRP A 45 -17.16 3.97 2.31
N TYR A 46 -16.31 4.67 3.06
CA TYR A 46 -16.18 6.13 3.03
C TYR A 46 -15.72 6.64 1.66
N THR A 47 -14.83 5.93 1.01
CA THR A 47 -14.30 6.28 -0.30
C THR A 47 -15.14 5.74 -1.46
N ASN A 48 -16.19 4.97 -1.16
CA ASN A 48 -17.02 4.26 -2.14
C ASN A 48 -16.17 3.44 -3.12
N SER A 49 -15.17 2.74 -2.61
CA SER A 49 -14.24 1.96 -3.41
C SER A 49 -14.82 0.60 -3.78
N ASP A 50 -14.77 0.26 -5.06
CA ASP A 50 -15.13 -1.07 -5.58
C ASP A 50 -14.01 -2.11 -5.36
N GLN A 51 -12.81 -1.68 -4.89
CA GLN A 51 -11.67 -2.57 -4.70
C GLN A 51 -11.94 -3.67 -3.68
N TYR A 52 -11.32 -4.84 -3.92
CA TYR A 52 -11.32 -5.93 -2.94
C TYR A 52 -10.72 -5.44 -1.62
N ILE A 53 -11.33 -5.86 -0.51
CA ILE A 53 -10.95 -5.36 0.84
C ILE A 53 -9.48 -5.62 1.18
N GLY A 54 -8.89 -6.69 0.66
CA GLY A 54 -7.45 -6.98 0.82
C GLY A 54 -6.56 -5.95 0.12
N HIS A 55 -6.98 -5.41 -1.04
CA HIS A 55 -6.27 -4.32 -1.72
C HIS A 55 -6.30 -3.04 -0.89
N ILE A 56 -7.47 -2.69 -0.32
CA ILE A 56 -7.59 -1.54 0.59
C ILE A 56 -6.66 -1.71 1.80
N SER A 57 -6.61 -2.90 2.39
CA SER A 57 -5.69 -3.23 3.48
C SER A 57 -4.22 -3.00 3.08
N LEU A 58 -3.81 -3.50 1.90
CA LEU A 58 -2.46 -3.34 1.39
C LEU A 58 -2.12 -1.85 1.14
N ILE A 59 -3.02 -1.11 0.48
CA ILE A 59 -2.87 0.34 0.28
C ILE A 59 -2.64 1.05 1.62
N LEU A 60 -3.47 0.79 2.62
CA LEU A 60 -3.36 1.44 3.93
C LEU A 60 -2.06 1.12 4.66
N LYS A 61 -1.54 -0.11 4.54
CA LYS A 61 -0.25 -0.50 5.10
C LYS A 61 0.91 0.26 4.45
N HIS A 62 0.90 0.38 3.12
CA HIS A 62 1.90 1.19 2.40
C HIS A 62 1.82 2.68 2.78
N LEU A 63 0.60 3.23 2.88
CA LEU A 63 0.39 4.61 3.31
C LEU A 63 0.88 4.84 4.74
N TRP A 64 0.71 3.85 5.62
CA TRP A 64 1.27 3.94 6.97
C TRP A 64 2.79 4.01 6.97
N CYS A 65 3.47 3.20 6.17
CA CYS A 65 4.93 3.27 6.04
C CYS A 65 5.38 4.69 5.64
N MET A 66 4.70 5.29 4.66
CA MET A 66 5.00 6.65 4.20
C MET A 66 4.65 7.71 5.26
N TYR A 67 3.54 7.53 5.97
CA TYR A 67 3.14 8.44 7.04
C TYR A 67 4.15 8.40 8.20
N ASP A 68 4.55 7.21 8.65
CA ASP A 68 5.58 7.04 9.68
C ASP A 68 6.92 7.67 9.25
N MET A 69 7.30 7.46 7.99
CA MET A 69 8.47 8.08 7.38
C MET A 69 8.43 9.62 7.50
N ILE A 70 7.28 10.25 7.21
CA ILE A 70 7.12 11.71 7.32
C ILE A 70 7.15 12.18 8.77
N GLN A 71 6.44 11.48 9.68
CA GLN A 71 6.37 11.85 11.09
C GLN A 71 7.75 11.77 11.77
N ASN A 72 8.57 10.80 11.38
CA ASN A 72 9.91 10.58 11.94
C ASN A 72 11.04 11.24 11.13
N ASN A 73 10.70 12.12 10.19
CA ASN A 73 11.66 12.86 9.35
C ASN A 73 12.67 11.97 8.62
N ILE A 74 12.23 10.81 8.12
CA ILE A 74 13.06 9.85 7.37
C ILE A 74 13.09 10.27 5.90
N GLU A 75 14.29 10.41 5.32
CA GLU A 75 14.44 10.89 3.93
C GLU A 75 14.13 9.82 2.88
N GLU A 76 14.41 8.55 3.19
CA GLU A 76 14.17 7.42 2.29
C GLU A 76 13.84 6.15 3.07
N CYS A 77 12.99 5.32 2.51
CA CYS A 77 12.69 4.00 3.07
C CYS A 77 12.56 2.93 1.98
N ILE A 78 12.61 1.67 2.42
CA ILE A 78 12.21 0.51 1.63
C ILE A 78 10.89 -0.01 2.19
N ILE A 79 9.95 -0.32 1.30
CA ILE A 79 8.70 -1.00 1.62
C ILE A 79 8.73 -2.34 0.91
N LEU A 80 8.56 -3.42 1.66
CA LEU A 80 8.54 -4.80 1.19
C LEU A 80 7.18 -5.43 1.45
N GLU A 81 6.73 -6.30 0.55
CA GLU A 81 5.63 -7.23 0.83
C GLU A 81 6.18 -8.54 1.43
N ASP A 82 5.33 -9.29 2.11
CA ASP A 82 5.73 -10.47 2.88
C ASP A 82 6.06 -11.72 2.03
N ASP A 83 5.91 -11.62 0.71
CA ASP A 83 6.24 -12.67 -0.25
C ASP A 83 7.46 -12.36 -1.14
N VAL A 84 8.21 -11.32 -0.78
CA VAL A 84 9.40 -10.92 -1.52
C VAL A 84 10.52 -11.95 -1.42
N VAL A 85 11.21 -12.16 -2.54
CA VAL A 85 12.44 -12.94 -2.64
C VAL A 85 13.56 -12.03 -3.13
N PHE A 86 14.71 -12.11 -2.49
CA PHE A 86 15.86 -11.26 -2.78
C PHE A 86 16.94 -12.00 -3.54
N GLU A 87 17.63 -11.28 -4.41
CA GLU A 87 18.95 -11.69 -4.85
C GLU A 87 19.99 -11.56 -3.73
N SER A 88 21.11 -12.25 -3.87
CA SER A 88 22.24 -12.11 -2.95
C SER A 88 22.70 -10.66 -2.86
N ASP A 89 23.04 -10.22 -1.65
CA ASP A 89 23.58 -8.88 -1.36
C ASP A 89 22.65 -7.70 -1.76
N TRP A 90 21.35 -7.96 -1.83
CA TRP A 90 20.33 -7.01 -2.25
C TRP A 90 20.41 -5.65 -1.52
N LEU A 91 20.72 -5.67 -0.22
CA LEU A 91 20.74 -4.45 0.60
C LEU A 91 21.92 -3.54 0.23
N ASN A 92 23.08 -4.10 -0.07
CA ASN A 92 24.23 -3.31 -0.54
C ASN A 92 23.99 -2.81 -1.97
N LYS A 93 23.37 -3.60 -2.82
CA LYS A 93 22.95 -3.16 -4.17
C LYS A 93 22.09 -1.90 -4.10
N ILE A 94 21.11 -1.85 -3.18
CA ILE A 94 20.25 -0.68 -2.99
C ILE A 94 21.00 0.49 -2.35
N LYS A 95 21.83 0.25 -1.34
CA LYS A 95 22.59 1.33 -0.67
C LYS A 95 23.54 2.06 -1.63
N ASN A 96 24.19 1.31 -2.51
CA ASN A 96 25.20 1.82 -3.43
C ASN A 96 24.61 2.38 -4.74
N PHE A 97 23.30 2.26 -4.90
CA PHE A 97 22.63 2.72 -6.11
C PHE A 97 22.58 4.28 -6.18
N PRO A 98 22.91 4.90 -7.32
CA PRO A 98 22.82 6.34 -7.49
C PRO A 98 21.35 6.78 -7.56
N LYS A 99 20.86 7.44 -6.51
CA LYS A 99 19.46 7.83 -6.36
C LYS A 99 19.20 9.29 -6.76
N ASN A 100 20.14 9.95 -7.43
CA ASN A 100 20.01 11.35 -7.81
C ASN A 100 18.76 11.56 -8.69
N ASN A 101 17.87 12.44 -8.24
CA ASN A 101 16.59 12.75 -8.91
C ASN A 101 15.59 11.58 -8.99
N VAL A 102 15.85 10.44 -8.34
CA VAL A 102 14.90 9.35 -8.23
C VAL A 102 13.96 9.63 -7.06
N LYS A 103 12.63 9.58 -7.29
CA LYS A 103 11.63 9.77 -6.25
C LYS A 103 11.00 8.46 -5.79
N PHE A 104 10.95 7.52 -6.72
CA PHE A 104 10.36 6.19 -6.54
C PHE A 104 11.12 5.20 -7.42
N LEU A 105 11.38 4.01 -6.87
CA LEU A 105 12.08 2.96 -7.58
C LEU A 105 11.49 1.60 -7.20
N LYS A 106 11.10 0.84 -8.21
CA LYS A 106 10.77 -0.57 -8.02
C LYS A 106 12.06 -1.37 -7.88
N LEU A 107 12.12 -2.20 -6.86
CA LEU A 107 13.26 -3.08 -6.60
C LEU A 107 13.02 -4.51 -7.10
N GLY A 108 11.80 -4.78 -7.53
CA GLY A 108 11.37 -6.02 -8.13
C GLY A 108 10.70 -5.79 -9.47
N SER A 109 10.60 -6.86 -10.24
CA SER A 109 9.88 -6.86 -11.51
C SER A 109 9.09 -8.14 -11.68
N ILE A 110 7.80 -8.00 -11.98
CA ILE A 110 6.98 -9.11 -12.48
C ILE A 110 7.43 -9.54 -13.89
N PHE A 111 8.30 -8.76 -14.53
CA PHE A 111 8.84 -9.06 -15.85
C PHE A 111 10.08 -9.97 -15.71
N LYS A 112 9.91 -11.26 -15.89
CA LYS A 112 10.95 -12.29 -15.76
C LYS A 112 12.18 -12.08 -16.66
N HIS A 113 12.10 -11.21 -17.67
CA HIS A 113 13.16 -10.94 -18.64
C HIS A 113 14.09 -9.78 -18.25
N LEU A 114 13.81 -9.07 -17.14
CA LEU A 114 14.71 -8.04 -16.66
C LEU A 114 15.72 -8.65 -15.70
N GLU A 115 16.98 -8.60 -16.07
CA GLU A 115 18.10 -9.06 -15.25
C GLU A 115 18.77 -7.90 -14.55
N TYR A 116 19.25 -8.16 -13.32
CA TYR A 116 20.04 -7.17 -12.62
C TYR A 116 21.38 -6.92 -13.31
N VAL A 117 21.63 -5.66 -13.65
CA VAL A 117 22.93 -5.19 -14.14
C VAL A 117 23.39 -4.06 -13.21
N PRO A 118 24.63 -4.10 -12.68
CA PRO A 118 25.13 -3.05 -11.79
C PRO A 118 24.97 -1.65 -12.40
N ASN A 119 24.45 -0.71 -11.60
CA ASN A 119 24.21 0.68 -11.97
C ASN A 119 23.24 0.93 -13.15
N LYS A 120 22.52 -0.10 -13.60
CA LYS A 120 21.51 0.03 -14.65
C LYS A 120 20.14 0.23 -14.05
N ILE A 121 19.44 1.28 -14.47
CA ILE A 121 18.03 1.52 -14.22
C ILE A 121 17.25 1.21 -15.49
N TYR A 122 16.16 0.50 -15.34
CA TYR A 122 15.19 0.27 -16.41
C TYR A 122 14.04 1.25 -16.26
N GLN A 123 13.65 1.89 -17.35
CA GLN A 123 12.34 2.53 -17.43
C GLN A 123 11.34 1.50 -17.93
N ILE A 124 10.25 1.33 -17.19
CA ILE A 124 9.20 0.36 -17.52
C ILE A 124 7.88 1.07 -17.78
N GLY A 125 7.06 0.50 -18.69
CA GLY A 125 5.78 1.10 -19.06
C GLY A 125 4.62 0.71 -18.14
N ASN A 126 4.78 -0.37 -17.36
CA ASN A 126 3.70 -0.91 -16.52
C ASN A 126 4.10 -0.80 -15.03
N PRO A 127 3.26 -0.17 -14.18
CA PRO A 127 3.54 -0.07 -12.74
C PRO A 127 3.38 -1.38 -11.97
N GLY A 128 2.87 -2.46 -12.56
CA GLY A 128 2.45 -3.70 -11.89
C GLY A 128 3.45 -4.27 -10.90
N GLY A 129 2.93 -4.74 -9.76
CA GLY A 129 3.65 -5.32 -8.62
C GLY A 129 4.26 -4.29 -7.67
N THR A 130 4.15 -4.54 -6.38
CA THR A 130 4.67 -3.68 -5.30
C THR A 130 5.51 -4.46 -4.27
N GLU A 131 6.01 -5.62 -4.68
CA GLU A 131 6.75 -6.57 -3.86
C GLU A 131 7.92 -5.96 -3.09
N ALA A 132 8.61 -4.98 -3.72
CA ALA A 132 9.70 -4.26 -3.08
C ALA A 132 9.88 -2.89 -3.74
N LEU A 133 9.87 -1.84 -2.92
CA LEU A 133 9.92 -0.45 -3.35
C LEU A 133 10.97 0.32 -2.55
N TRP A 134 11.68 1.20 -3.22
CA TRP A 134 12.39 2.30 -2.58
C TRP A 134 11.60 3.60 -2.79
N VAL A 135 11.42 4.36 -1.73
CA VAL A 135 10.53 5.53 -1.69
C VAL A 135 11.26 6.71 -1.08
N SER A 136 11.25 7.87 -1.77
CA SER A 136 11.72 9.13 -1.22
C SER A 136 10.64 9.82 -0.39
N LYS A 137 11.07 10.70 0.51
CA LYS A 137 10.16 11.54 1.30
C LYS A 137 9.28 12.46 0.45
N GLU A 138 9.79 12.93 -0.69
CA GLU A 138 9.01 13.74 -1.63
C GLU A 138 7.84 12.92 -2.22
N PHE A 139 8.12 11.71 -2.70
CA PHE A 139 7.09 10.82 -3.21
C PHE A 139 6.04 10.49 -2.13
N ALA A 140 6.50 10.20 -0.91
CA ALA A 140 5.62 9.92 0.22
C ALA A 140 4.67 11.09 0.53
N LYS A 141 5.17 12.34 0.55
CA LYS A 141 4.35 13.53 0.77
C LYS A 141 3.25 13.69 -0.28
N VAL A 142 3.62 13.57 -1.55
CA VAL A 142 2.65 13.70 -2.66
C VAL A 142 1.63 12.58 -2.62
N THR A 143 2.06 11.35 -2.36
CA THR A 143 1.19 10.19 -2.22
C THR A 143 0.16 10.39 -1.12
N LEU A 144 0.59 10.77 0.09
CA LEU A 144 -0.31 10.95 1.24
C LEU A 144 -1.32 12.10 1.07
N ALA A 145 -1.02 13.09 0.22
CA ALA A 145 -1.91 14.20 -0.08
C ALA A 145 -2.92 13.92 -1.21
N ASN A 146 -2.72 12.84 -1.99
CA ASN A 146 -3.48 12.57 -3.20
C ASN A 146 -4.01 11.14 -3.29
N LEU A 147 -4.54 10.61 -2.18
CA LEU A 147 -5.01 9.22 -2.12
C LEU A 147 -6.19 8.97 -3.05
N ASP A 148 -6.17 7.80 -3.64
CA ASP A 148 -7.24 7.26 -4.45
C ASP A 148 -7.38 5.76 -4.15
N PHE A 149 -8.61 5.29 -4.01
CA PHE A 149 -8.91 3.89 -3.68
C PHE A 149 -9.68 3.19 -4.80
N GLN A 150 -9.61 3.73 -6.02
CA GLN A 150 -10.31 3.16 -7.19
C GLN A 150 -9.48 2.13 -7.95
N GLN A 151 -8.18 2.00 -7.62
CA GLN A 151 -7.26 1.08 -8.27
C GLN A 151 -6.41 0.32 -7.25
N THR A 152 -5.70 -0.71 -7.73
CA THR A 152 -4.67 -1.40 -6.95
C THR A 152 -3.50 -0.45 -6.66
N ILE A 153 -2.73 -0.76 -5.62
CA ILE A 153 -1.66 0.12 -5.11
C ILE A 153 -0.59 0.43 -6.17
N ASP A 154 -0.26 -0.52 -7.01
CA ASP A 154 0.72 -0.39 -8.08
C ASP A 154 0.25 0.61 -9.16
N ILE A 155 -1.00 0.50 -9.61
CA ILE A 155 -1.60 1.42 -10.58
C ILE A 155 -1.79 2.81 -9.97
N PHE A 156 -2.19 2.88 -8.71
CA PHE A 156 -2.26 4.14 -7.96
C PHE A 156 -0.91 4.86 -7.91
N TYR A 157 0.19 4.14 -7.66
CA TYR A 157 1.53 4.73 -7.71
C TYR A 157 1.91 5.22 -9.11
N GLY A 158 1.49 4.51 -10.15
CA GLY A 158 1.61 4.99 -11.53
C GLY A 158 0.94 6.34 -11.74
N GLY A 159 -0.25 6.55 -11.15
CA GLY A 159 -0.95 7.84 -11.16
C GLY A 159 -0.18 8.95 -10.45
N ILE A 160 0.39 8.68 -9.28
CA ILE A 160 1.24 9.64 -8.55
C ILE A 160 2.49 10.00 -9.36
N LEU A 161 3.15 9.01 -9.99
CA LEU A 161 4.31 9.24 -10.84
C LEU A 161 3.98 10.09 -12.07
N THR A 162 2.81 9.87 -12.67
CA THR A 162 2.30 10.71 -13.75
C THR A 162 2.10 12.17 -13.29
N MET A 163 1.55 12.40 -12.09
CA MET A 163 1.43 13.75 -11.51
C MET A 163 2.79 14.43 -11.29
N LEU A 164 3.79 13.65 -10.89
CA LEU A 164 5.16 14.13 -10.63
C LEU A 164 5.99 14.29 -11.91
N ASN A 165 5.44 13.95 -13.07
CA ASN A 165 6.16 13.84 -14.34
C ASN A 165 7.44 12.99 -14.19
N HIS A 166 7.34 11.89 -13.48
CA HIS A 166 8.44 10.98 -13.16
C HIS A 166 8.23 9.62 -13.83
N PRO A 167 9.22 9.05 -14.51
CA PRO A 167 9.10 7.73 -15.12
C PRO A 167 9.00 6.63 -14.06
N ILE A 168 8.41 5.51 -14.43
CA ILE A 168 8.43 4.31 -13.59
C ILE A 168 9.80 3.65 -13.77
N LEU A 169 10.62 3.70 -12.73
CA LEU A 169 11.97 3.17 -12.73
C LEU A 169 12.03 1.83 -11.99
N CYS A 170 12.88 0.91 -12.45
CA CYS A 170 13.05 -0.41 -11.88
C CYS A 170 14.51 -0.84 -11.84
N ILE A 171 14.89 -1.49 -10.73
CA ILE A 171 16.11 -2.30 -10.60
C ILE A 171 15.64 -3.70 -10.17
N PRO A 172 15.79 -4.74 -11.00
CA PRO A 172 15.23 -6.07 -10.73
C PRO A 172 16.15 -6.88 -9.79
N ILE A 173 16.19 -6.54 -8.51
CA ILE A 173 16.94 -7.25 -7.46
C ILE A 173 16.06 -8.06 -6.51
N CYS A 174 14.76 -7.98 -6.71
CA CYS A 174 13.75 -8.73 -5.95
C CYS A 174 12.74 -9.36 -6.90
N SER A 175 12.02 -10.38 -6.42
CA SER A 175 10.88 -10.99 -7.10
C SER A 175 9.83 -11.42 -6.08
N GLN A 176 8.68 -11.89 -6.54
CA GLN A 176 7.62 -12.43 -5.65
C GLN A 176 7.62 -13.97 -5.70
N THR A 177 7.38 -14.61 -4.55
CA THR A 177 7.13 -16.07 -4.52
C THR A 177 5.84 -16.45 -5.22
N SER A 178 4.83 -15.60 -5.20
CA SER A 178 3.54 -15.83 -5.86
C SER A 178 3.63 -15.98 -7.38
N VAL A 179 4.73 -15.54 -7.98
CA VAL A 179 5.04 -15.82 -9.40
C VAL A 179 5.39 -17.29 -9.62
N TYR A 180 5.83 -17.98 -8.57
CA TYR A 180 6.28 -19.38 -8.59
C TYR A 180 5.28 -20.33 -7.91
N GLU A 181 4.47 -19.80 -7.00
CA GLU A 181 3.47 -20.55 -6.23
C GLU A 181 2.11 -19.89 -6.43
N SER A 182 1.06 -20.67 -6.68
CA SER A 182 -0.32 -20.19 -6.92
C SER A 182 -1.00 -19.56 -5.69
N SER A 183 -0.24 -18.99 -4.77
CA SER A 183 -0.68 -18.52 -3.46
C SER A 183 -0.98 -17.02 -3.36
N SER A 184 -1.28 -16.35 -4.49
CA SER A 184 -1.81 -14.99 -4.41
C SER A 184 -3.11 -14.99 -3.60
N THR A 185 -3.10 -14.33 -2.44
CA THR A 185 -4.28 -14.18 -1.59
C THR A 185 -5.22 -13.08 -2.09
N LEU A 186 -4.84 -12.40 -3.18
CA LEU A 186 -5.63 -11.36 -3.82
C LEU A 186 -6.31 -11.96 -5.05
N SER A 187 -7.65 -11.91 -5.08
CA SER A 187 -8.37 -12.28 -6.29
C SER A 187 -8.04 -11.29 -7.41
N THR A 188 -7.75 -11.81 -8.59
CA THR A 188 -7.45 -11.01 -9.79
C THR A 188 -8.70 -10.39 -10.41
N ASN A 189 -9.86 -10.54 -9.78
CA ASN A 189 -11.13 -10.10 -10.35
C ASN A 189 -11.43 -8.66 -9.98
N GLU A 190 -11.63 -7.86 -11.01
CA GLU A 190 -12.51 -6.70 -11.08
C GLU A 190 -11.95 -5.33 -10.76
N CYS A 191 -10.83 -4.93 -11.39
CA CYS A 191 -10.70 -3.50 -11.68
C CYS A 191 -11.61 -3.15 -12.87
N LYS A 192 -12.74 -2.48 -12.61
CA LYS A 192 -13.68 -2.03 -13.66
C LYS A 192 -13.09 -0.95 -14.56
N ILE A 193 -12.05 -0.26 -14.09
CA ILE A 193 -11.41 0.84 -14.82
C ILE A 193 -10.13 0.32 -15.45
N ASN A 194 -10.00 0.49 -16.77
CA ASN A 194 -8.76 0.19 -17.49
C ASN A 194 -7.62 1.05 -16.91
N TRP A 195 -6.47 0.43 -16.64
CA TRP A 195 -5.35 1.10 -15.98
C TRP A 195 -4.76 2.25 -16.83
N ILE A 196 -4.76 2.15 -18.15
CA ILE A 196 -4.29 3.21 -19.06
C ILE A 196 -5.23 4.42 -18.95
N ASP A 197 -6.54 4.19 -19.01
CA ASP A 197 -7.54 5.24 -18.88
C ASP A 197 -7.45 5.89 -17.48
N TYR A 198 -7.21 5.09 -16.46
CA TYR A 198 -6.99 5.60 -15.11
C TYR A 198 -5.77 6.53 -15.05
N LEU A 199 -4.61 6.11 -15.57
CA LEU A 199 -3.40 6.95 -15.55
C LEU A 199 -3.61 8.27 -16.32
N ASN A 200 -4.25 8.21 -17.49
CA ASN A 200 -4.54 9.39 -18.30
C ASN A 200 -5.49 10.37 -17.60
N ASN A 201 -6.38 9.87 -16.77
CA ASN A 201 -7.41 10.66 -16.09
C ASN A 201 -7.14 10.81 -14.59
N PHE A 202 -5.99 10.41 -14.07
CA PHE A 202 -5.69 10.34 -12.65
C PHE A 202 -6.01 11.63 -11.89
N LYS A 203 -5.74 12.80 -12.49
CA LYS A 203 -6.01 14.12 -11.88
C LYS A 203 -7.49 14.40 -11.65
N ASN A 204 -8.37 13.72 -12.40
CA ASN A 204 -9.82 13.94 -12.36
C ASN A 204 -10.53 13.12 -11.27
N TYR A 205 -9.87 12.10 -10.72
CA TYR A 205 -10.45 11.30 -9.64
C TYR A 205 -10.45 12.06 -8.33
N LYS A 206 -11.46 11.79 -7.50
CA LYS A 206 -11.55 12.34 -6.16
C LYS A 206 -10.34 11.93 -5.33
N LYS A 207 -9.66 12.90 -4.72
CA LYS A 207 -8.49 12.67 -3.87
C LYS A 207 -8.85 12.83 -2.40
N TYR A 208 -8.15 12.06 -1.58
CA TYR A 208 -8.24 12.11 -0.12
C TYR A 208 -6.86 12.41 0.45
N ASN A 209 -6.83 12.98 1.65
CA ASN A 209 -5.59 13.15 2.42
C ASN A 209 -5.55 12.09 3.52
N PHE A 210 -4.40 11.49 3.75
CA PHE A 210 -4.27 10.40 4.72
C PHE A 210 -4.52 10.86 6.16
N LYS A 211 -4.06 12.05 6.51
CA LYS A 211 -4.30 12.62 7.84
C LYS A 211 -5.79 12.85 8.07
N ASP A 212 -6.47 13.40 7.07
CA ASP A 212 -7.91 13.64 7.16
C ASP A 212 -8.70 12.33 7.28
N LEU A 213 -8.27 11.26 6.57
CA LEU A 213 -8.88 9.93 6.74
C LEU A 213 -8.74 9.41 8.19
N LEU A 214 -7.57 9.58 8.79
CA LEU A 214 -7.35 9.16 10.18
C LEU A 214 -8.20 9.97 11.18
N GLU A 215 -8.32 11.27 10.97
CA GLU A 215 -9.11 12.16 11.82
C GLU A 215 -10.62 11.88 11.67
N ASN A 216 -11.09 11.72 10.44
CA ASN A 216 -12.48 11.37 10.15
C ASN A 216 -12.86 10.00 10.73
N PHE A 217 -11.95 9.03 10.70
CA PHE A 217 -12.20 7.74 11.31
C PHE A 217 -12.30 7.82 12.84
N LYS A 218 -11.45 8.61 13.50
CA LYS A 218 -11.57 8.84 14.96
C LYS A 218 -12.92 9.45 15.32
N THR A 219 -13.37 10.41 14.52
CA THR A 219 -14.70 11.01 14.71
C THR A 219 -15.81 9.98 14.53
N PHE A 220 -15.70 9.14 13.50
CA PHE A 220 -16.62 8.02 13.27
C PHE A 220 -16.63 7.04 14.46
N GLU A 221 -15.46 6.60 14.97
CA GLU A 221 -15.37 5.69 16.12
C GLU A 221 -16.02 6.28 17.37
N ASN A 222 -15.80 7.56 17.64
CA ASN A 222 -16.38 8.23 18.79
C ASN A 222 -17.91 8.29 18.68
N ASN A 223 -18.42 8.67 17.52
CA ASN A 223 -19.85 8.73 17.26
C ASN A 223 -20.51 7.34 17.29
N LYS A 224 -19.80 6.32 16.76
CA LYS A 224 -20.24 4.93 16.82
C LYS A 224 -20.44 4.46 18.26
N LYS A 225 -19.46 4.72 19.14
CA LYS A 225 -19.56 4.35 20.57
C LYS A 225 -20.77 5.01 21.23
N VAL A 226 -20.97 6.31 20.99
CA VAL A 226 -22.13 7.05 21.53
C VAL A 226 -23.43 6.49 20.99
N PHE A 227 -23.47 6.15 19.70
CA PHE A 227 -24.66 5.59 19.05
C PHE A 227 -24.94 4.16 19.53
N GLU A 228 -23.93 3.30 19.62
CA GLU A 228 -24.07 1.93 20.16
C GLU A 228 -24.59 1.94 21.59
N THR A 229 -24.02 2.79 22.45
CA THR A 229 -24.50 2.93 23.84
C THR A 229 -25.95 3.38 23.91
N LYS A 230 -26.36 4.34 23.08
CA LYS A 230 -27.77 4.78 23.02
C LYS A 230 -28.69 3.72 22.44
N PHE A 231 -28.22 2.95 21.48
CA PHE A 231 -29.02 1.94 20.78
C PHE A 231 -29.15 0.65 21.58
N GLU A 232 -28.05 0.18 22.19
CA GLU A 232 -28.06 -1.00 23.09
C GLU A 232 -28.95 -0.76 24.29
N ASN A 233 -28.90 0.44 24.87
CA ASN A 233 -29.78 0.80 26.00
C ASN A 233 -31.27 0.88 25.63
N ARG A 234 -31.58 1.10 24.34
CA ARG A 234 -32.97 1.25 23.89
C ARG A 234 -33.56 -0.01 23.27
N PHE A 235 -32.74 -0.86 22.63
CA PHE A 235 -33.21 -1.97 21.81
C PHE A 235 -32.54 -3.32 22.11
N ASN A 236 -31.55 -3.37 22.97
CA ASN A 236 -30.78 -4.58 23.29
C ASN A 236 -30.18 -5.28 22.04
N TYR A 237 -29.79 -4.51 21.01
CA TYR A 237 -29.34 -4.97 19.71
C TYR A 237 -27.93 -4.49 19.40
N LYS A 238 -27.02 -5.39 18.96
CA LYS A 238 -25.67 -5.04 18.47
C LYS A 238 -25.73 -4.60 17.02
N LEU A 239 -25.35 -3.36 16.76
CA LEU A 239 -25.19 -2.82 15.40
C LEU A 239 -24.21 -3.64 14.58
N ASN A 240 -24.67 -4.03 13.39
CA ASN A 240 -23.82 -4.65 12.40
C ASN A 240 -23.40 -3.62 11.29
N LEU A 241 -22.43 -3.96 10.46
CA LEU A 241 -21.88 -3.03 9.44
C LEU A 241 -22.90 -2.62 8.37
N GLU A 242 -23.96 -3.41 8.16
CA GLU A 242 -25.03 -3.12 7.20
C GLU A 242 -25.92 -1.98 7.67
N ASP A 243 -25.98 -1.74 9.00
CA ASP A 243 -26.75 -0.65 9.59
C ASP A 243 -26.14 0.73 9.33
N PHE A 244 -24.88 0.79 8.86
CA PHE A 244 -24.20 2.06 8.54
C PHE A 244 -24.75 2.78 7.30
N ASN A 245 -25.48 2.11 6.43
CA ASN A 245 -26.21 2.79 5.36
C ASN A 245 -27.25 3.78 5.90
N TYR A 246 -27.72 3.58 7.10
CA TYR A 246 -28.64 4.51 7.79
C TYR A 246 -27.90 5.78 8.27
N LEU A 247 -26.64 5.66 8.67
CA LEU A 247 -25.85 6.80 9.15
C LEU A 247 -25.41 7.74 8.02
N ARG A 248 -25.45 7.30 6.75
CA ARG A 248 -25.12 8.11 5.57
C ARG A 248 -25.96 9.41 5.46
N ASN A 249 -27.14 9.42 6.05
CA ASN A 249 -28.07 10.57 6.02
C ASN A 249 -27.79 11.59 7.13
N TYR A 250 -26.82 11.35 8.00
CA TYR A 250 -26.48 12.22 9.14
C TYR A 250 -25.05 12.80 9.08
N TYR A 251 -24.31 12.52 7.99
CA TYR A 251 -23.00 13.08 7.65
C TYR A 251 -23.01 13.58 6.20
#